data_5cb8814b58543cde8fe7b6f3789ff819
#
_entry.id   5cb8814b58543cde8fe7b6f3789ff819
#
_cell.length_a   1.000
_cell.length_b   1.000
_cell.length_c   1.000
_cell.angle_alpha   90.00
_cell.angle_beta   90.00
_cell.angle_gamma   90.00
#
_symmetry.space_group_name_H-M   'P 1'
#
loop_
_entity.id
_entity.type
_entity.pdbx_description
1 polymer ?
#
loop_
_entity_poly.entity_id
_entity_poly.type
_entity_poly.pdbx_seq_one_letter_code
_entity_poly.pdbx_strand_id
1 'polypeptide(L)'
;DEDFEHLCKEAKTYGIDIILDGVFSHTGADSIYFNKFGRYGEHEGAYKNPDSRYRNWYCFSRYPIEYESWWGITTLPNVNENNPDYTAYICGENGILQRWIDKGARGWRLDVADELPDEFLDNLNKAVKAKGNDKVIYGEVWEDASNKESYGVRRRYLIGGQLDSVMNYPFKEVIINYCKYGDSKGFEDGIMTILEHYPKPSADMLMNFLSTHDTERILTRLAGEDVGWHDREWQAERYLSPEQYVYGLHFLSALWYCNFSCRAYRVSITAMKPVLRDIRTRSTDAVIRGAKKIWI
;
A
#
# COMPACT_ATOMS: atom_id res chain seq x y z
N ASP A 1 0.34 18.91 11.57
CA ASP A 1 1.69 18.93 10.97
C ASP A 1 2.78 18.63 12.00
N GLU A 2 2.80 19.31 13.17
CA GLU A 2 3.79 19.13 14.23
C GLU A 2 3.81 17.72 14.81
N ASP A 3 2.65 17.10 15.01
CA ASP A 3 2.54 15.73 15.51
C ASP A 3 3.17 14.72 14.54
N PHE A 4 3.03 14.95 13.24
CA PHE A 4 3.65 14.11 12.22
C PHE A 4 5.17 14.25 12.19
N GLU A 5 5.68 15.47 12.28
CA GLU A 5 7.11 15.73 12.38
C GLU A 5 7.71 15.09 13.65
N HIS A 6 6.98 15.16 14.76
CA HIS A 6 7.36 14.49 16.00
C HIS A 6 7.37 12.97 15.83
N LEU A 7 6.33 12.40 15.23
CA LEU A 7 6.26 10.95 14.91
C LEU A 7 7.46 10.51 14.07
N CYS A 8 7.79 11.24 13.01
CA CYS A 8 8.93 10.90 12.15
C CYS A 8 10.27 10.95 12.90
N LYS A 9 10.44 11.97 13.75
CA LYS A 9 11.65 12.09 14.59
C LYS A 9 11.78 10.94 15.58
N GLU A 10 10.71 10.63 16.29
CA GLU A 10 10.71 9.51 17.26
C GLU A 10 10.94 8.16 16.54
N ALA A 11 10.23 7.89 15.45
CA ALA A 11 10.41 6.66 14.67
C ALA A 11 11.86 6.50 14.22
N LYS A 12 12.50 7.58 13.81
CA LYS A 12 13.90 7.57 13.37
C LYS A 12 14.87 7.18 14.46
N THR A 13 14.60 7.50 15.73
CA THR A 13 15.45 7.08 16.87
C THR A 13 15.45 5.55 17.02
N TYR A 14 14.42 4.87 16.51
CA TYR A 14 14.30 3.42 16.49
C TYR A 14 14.71 2.80 15.16
N GLY A 15 15.26 3.57 14.23
CA GLY A 15 15.64 3.10 12.89
C GLY A 15 14.47 2.85 11.96
N ILE A 16 13.31 3.46 12.24
CA ILE A 16 12.09 3.32 11.45
C ILE A 16 11.87 4.59 10.62
N ASP A 17 11.62 4.42 9.33
CA ASP A 17 11.19 5.48 8.43
C ASP A 17 9.66 5.38 8.19
N ILE A 18 9.00 6.52 8.05
CA ILE A 18 7.56 6.60 7.78
C ILE A 18 7.34 6.79 6.28
N ILE A 19 6.52 5.92 5.69
CA ILE A 19 6.02 6.02 4.32
C ILE A 19 4.53 6.33 4.39
N LEU A 20 4.10 7.35 3.67
CA LEU A 20 2.70 7.77 3.64
C LEU A 20 1.93 7.05 2.54
N ASP A 21 0.64 6.84 2.78
CA ASP A 21 -0.29 6.35 1.77
C ASP A 21 -0.79 7.51 0.91
N GLY A 22 -0.60 7.39 -0.40
CA GLY A 22 -0.98 8.38 -1.39
C GLY A 22 -2.18 7.91 -2.20
N VAL A 23 -3.38 8.30 -1.79
CA VAL A 23 -4.62 8.06 -2.54
C VAL A 23 -4.84 9.23 -3.48
N PHE A 24 -4.40 9.09 -4.74
CA PHE A 24 -4.40 10.19 -5.71
C PHE A 24 -5.38 9.99 -6.87
N SER A 25 -6.01 8.83 -7.01
CA SER A 25 -7.00 8.54 -8.04
C SER A 25 -8.40 9.06 -7.72
N HIS A 26 -8.70 9.27 -6.44
CA HIS A 26 -10.01 9.71 -5.97
C HIS A 26 -9.91 10.49 -4.66
N THR A 27 -11.01 11.14 -4.29
CA THR A 27 -11.14 11.81 -2.99
C THR A 27 -12.37 11.30 -2.25
N GLY A 28 -12.50 11.61 -0.97
CA GLY A 28 -13.78 11.43 -0.28
C GLY A 28 -14.83 12.41 -0.77
N ALA A 29 -16.07 11.95 -0.97
CA ALA A 29 -17.18 12.83 -1.35
C ALA A 29 -17.47 13.92 -0.31
N ASP A 30 -17.02 13.72 0.93
CA ASP A 30 -17.13 14.68 2.04
C ASP A 30 -15.88 15.55 2.22
N SER A 31 -14.87 15.40 1.36
CA SER A 31 -13.67 16.26 1.37
C SER A 31 -14.01 17.69 0.99
N ILE A 32 -13.16 18.65 1.38
CA ILE A 32 -13.29 20.05 0.95
C ILE A 32 -13.24 20.22 -0.57
N TYR A 33 -12.55 19.32 -1.25
CA TYR A 33 -12.39 19.37 -2.71
C TYR A 33 -13.69 19.05 -3.45
N PHE A 34 -14.47 18.07 -2.96
CA PHE A 34 -15.74 17.67 -3.59
C PHE A 34 -16.95 18.25 -2.86
N ASN A 35 -17.01 18.14 -1.54
CA ASN A 35 -18.03 18.72 -0.64
C ASN A 35 -19.48 18.34 -0.97
N LYS A 36 -19.74 17.07 -1.28
CA LYS A 36 -21.10 16.59 -1.62
C LYS A 36 -22.13 16.89 -0.51
N PHE A 37 -21.72 16.78 0.75
CA PHE A 37 -22.59 16.92 1.92
C PHE A 37 -22.64 18.32 2.52
N GLY A 38 -21.98 19.33 1.89
CA GLY A 38 -22.03 20.73 2.31
C GLY A 38 -21.31 21.05 3.62
N ARG A 39 -20.39 20.20 4.08
CA ARG A 39 -19.67 20.40 5.35
C ARG A 39 -18.80 21.67 5.37
N TYR A 40 -18.37 22.12 4.21
CA TYR A 40 -17.48 23.29 4.05
C TYR A 40 -18.22 24.52 3.48
N GLY A 41 -19.58 24.51 3.53
CA GLY A 41 -20.41 25.61 3.00
C GLY A 41 -20.73 25.46 1.50
N GLU A 42 -21.62 26.30 1.01
CA GLU A 42 -22.17 26.19 -0.35
C GLU A 42 -21.21 26.72 -1.44
N HIS A 43 -20.18 27.45 -1.06
CA HIS A 43 -19.21 28.03 -2.00
C HIS A 43 -17.95 27.19 -2.17
N GLU A 44 -17.80 26.12 -1.39
CA GLU A 44 -16.64 25.24 -1.45
C GLU A 44 -16.96 23.90 -2.11
N GLY A 45 -15.94 23.35 -2.79
CA GLY A 45 -15.99 22.02 -3.38
C GLY A 45 -16.71 21.92 -4.72
N ALA A 46 -16.25 20.98 -5.53
CA ALA A 46 -16.68 20.82 -6.92
C ALA A 46 -18.16 20.44 -7.07
N TYR A 47 -18.75 19.77 -6.09
CA TYR A 47 -20.16 19.34 -6.15
C TYR A 47 -21.12 20.48 -5.82
N LYS A 48 -20.78 21.33 -4.87
CA LYS A 48 -21.65 22.42 -4.40
C LYS A 48 -21.56 23.67 -5.26
N ASN A 49 -20.37 23.97 -5.77
CA ASN A 49 -20.13 25.20 -6.50
C ASN A 49 -19.54 24.91 -7.89
N PRO A 50 -20.25 25.22 -8.99
CA PRO A 50 -19.73 25.05 -10.34
C PRO A 50 -18.51 25.94 -10.64
N ASP A 51 -18.35 27.03 -9.91
CA ASP A 51 -17.22 27.96 -10.05
C ASP A 51 -16.07 27.67 -9.05
N SER A 52 -16.16 26.56 -8.30
CA SER A 52 -15.10 26.12 -7.40
C SER A 52 -13.80 25.92 -8.14
N ARG A 53 -12.68 26.35 -7.54
CA ARG A 53 -11.33 26.07 -8.04
C ARG A 53 -11.04 24.56 -8.23
N TYR A 54 -11.79 23.70 -7.55
CA TYR A 54 -11.67 22.24 -7.64
C TYR A 54 -12.59 21.65 -8.71
N ARG A 55 -13.43 22.46 -9.37
CA ARG A 55 -14.45 21.96 -10.30
C ARG A 55 -13.86 21.10 -11.42
N ASN A 56 -12.74 21.53 -11.99
CA ASN A 56 -12.08 20.87 -13.10
C ASN A 56 -11.22 19.66 -12.70
N TRP A 57 -11.11 19.39 -11.40
CA TRP A 57 -10.48 18.16 -10.93
C TRP A 57 -11.34 16.93 -11.15
N TYR A 58 -12.65 17.10 -11.39
CA TYR A 58 -13.63 16.03 -11.50
C TYR A 58 -14.39 16.08 -12.82
N CYS A 59 -14.71 14.89 -13.35
CA CYS A 59 -15.50 14.73 -14.56
C CYS A 59 -16.97 14.54 -14.20
N PHE A 60 -17.83 15.43 -14.70
CA PHE A 60 -19.27 15.33 -14.52
C PHE A 60 -19.93 15.10 -15.88
N SER A 61 -20.70 14.03 -16.02
CA SER A 61 -21.58 13.80 -17.18
C SER A 61 -22.87 14.63 -17.09
N ARG A 62 -23.39 14.81 -15.86
CA ARG A 62 -24.53 15.70 -15.57
C ARG A 62 -24.33 16.36 -14.21
N TYR A 63 -23.95 17.63 -14.22
CA TYR A 63 -23.68 18.39 -13.01
C TYR A 63 -24.92 18.63 -12.15
N PRO A 64 -24.85 18.52 -10.83
CA PRO A 64 -23.75 17.97 -10.05
C PRO A 64 -23.90 16.46 -9.75
N ILE A 65 -24.98 15.84 -10.24
CA ILE A 65 -25.48 14.54 -9.75
C ILE A 65 -24.82 13.31 -10.38
N GLU A 66 -24.29 13.44 -11.62
CA GLU A 66 -23.60 12.33 -12.29
C GLU A 66 -22.14 12.71 -12.52
N TYR A 67 -21.24 11.95 -11.96
CA TYR A 67 -19.81 12.15 -12.00
C TYR A 67 -19.07 10.81 -11.98
N GLU A 68 -17.86 10.82 -12.49
CA GLU A 68 -16.98 9.66 -12.41
C GLU A 68 -16.62 9.36 -10.96
N SER A 69 -16.63 8.08 -10.60
CA SER A 69 -16.30 7.61 -9.27
C SER A 69 -15.59 6.27 -9.33
N TRP A 70 -14.72 6.02 -8.39
CA TRP A 70 -13.93 4.82 -8.31
C TRP A 70 -14.84 3.59 -8.24
N TRP A 71 -14.78 2.76 -9.28
CA TRP A 71 -15.62 1.57 -9.48
C TRP A 71 -17.14 1.82 -9.28
N GLY A 72 -17.61 3.02 -9.57
CA GLY A 72 -19.01 3.39 -9.39
C GLY A 72 -19.42 3.72 -7.95
N ILE A 73 -18.47 3.75 -7.03
CA ILE A 73 -18.71 4.09 -5.61
C ILE A 73 -18.82 5.60 -5.47
N THR A 74 -20.05 6.11 -5.42
CA THR A 74 -20.35 7.57 -5.44
C THR A 74 -19.82 8.36 -4.23
N THR A 75 -19.33 7.68 -3.20
CA THR A 75 -18.63 8.32 -2.08
C THR A 75 -17.14 8.54 -2.34
N LEU A 76 -16.62 8.02 -3.46
CA LEU A 76 -15.24 8.12 -3.89
C LEU A 76 -15.16 8.72 -5.32
N PRO A 77 -15.43 10.04 -5.48
CA PRO A 77 -15.33 10.69 -6.78
C PRO A 77 -13.91 10.64 -7.32
N ASN A 78 -13.76 10.17 -8.57
CA ASN A 78 -12.49 10.16 -9.28
C ASN A 78 -12.03 11.57 -9.58
N VAL A 79 -10.74 11.78 -9.49
CA VAL A 79 -10.09 12.98 -9.99
C VAL A 79 -9.50 12.73 -11.38
N ASN A 80 -9.31 13.78 -12.14
CA ASN A 80 -8.53 13.77 -13.35
C ASN A 80 -7.07 14.11 -12.99
N GLU A 81 -6.24 13.11 -12.82
CA GLU A 81 -4.86 13.25 -12.38
C GLU A 81 -4.01 14.08 -13.35
N ASN A 82 -4.37 14.06 -14.63
CA ASN A 82 -3.72 14.87 -15.66
C ASN A 82 -4.24 16.31 -15.74
N ASN A 83 -5.21 16.69 -14.89
CA ASN A 83 -5.58 18.09 -14.77
C ASN A 83 -4.38 18.91 -14.25
N PRO A 84 -3.97 20.00 -14.95
CA PRO A 84 -2.76 20.74 -14.57
C PRO A 84 -2.78 21.28 -13.14
N ASP A 85 -3.94 21.76 -12.67
CA ASP A 85 -4.06 22.33 -11.31
C ASP A 85 -3.96 21.21 -10.26
N TYR A 86 -4.56 20.04 -10.53
CA TYR A 86 -4.44 18.87 -9.66
C TYR A 86 -3.01 18.33 -9.63
N THR A 87 -2.41 18.15 -10.80
CA THR A 87 -1.00 17.72 -10.91
C THR A 87 -0.09 18.71 -10.18
N ALA A 88 -0.28 20.01 -10.35
CA ALA A 88 0.50 21.02 -9.66
C ALA A 88 0.29 20.97 -8.12
N TYR A 89 -0.94 20.72 -7.67
CA TYR A 89 -1.25 20.59 -6.25
C TYR A 89 -0.56 19.39 -5.60
N ILE A 90 -0.50 18.26 -6.29
CA ILE A 90 0.13 17.02 -5.79
C ILE A 90 1.64 17.05 -6.02
N CYS A 91 2.07 17.24 -7.28
CA CYS A 91 3.45 17.04 -7.74
C CYS A 91 4.26 18.33 -7.87
N GLY A 92 3.64 19.50 -7.74
CA GLY A 92 4.32 20.79 -7.91
C GLY A 92 5.35 21.08 -6.83
N GLU A 93 6.12 22.15 -7.03
CA GLU A 93 7.04 22.66 -6.02
C GLU A 93 6.25 23.03 -4.76
N ASN A 94 6.67 22.48 -3.62
CA ASN A 94 5.95 22.54 -2.34
C ASN A 94 4.52 21.93 -2.38
N GLY A 95 4.20 21.13 -3.39
CA GLY A 95 2.98 20.34 -3.46
C GLY A 95 2.92 19.28 -2.35
N ILE A 96 1.82 18.55 -2.31
CA ILE A 96 1.54 17.55 -1.26
C ILE A 96 2.70 16.57 -1.08
N LEU A 97 3.25 16.03 -2.18
CA LEU A 97 4.34 15.05 -2.11
C LEU A 97 5.57 15.59 -1.39
N GLN A 98 6.01 16.77 -1.77
CA GLN A 98 7.22 17.38 -1.24
C GLN A 98 7.03 17.91 0.18
N ARG A 99 5.89 18.51 0.46
CA ARG A 99 5.55 19.03 1.78
C ARG A 99 5.67 17.98 2.88
N TRP A 100 5.12 16.79 2.66
CA TRP A 100 5.18 15.74 3.67
C TRP A 100 6.55 15.06 3.77
N ILE A 101 7.30 15.02 2.66
CA ILE A 101 8.71 14.59 2.69
C ILE A 101 9.55 15.58 3.53
N ASP A 102 9.37 16.89 3.36
CA ASP A 102 10.06 17.91 4.16
C ASP A 102 9.72 17.79 5.66
N LYS A 103 8.54 17.27 5.99
CA LYS A 103 8.12 16.97 7.36
C LYS A 103 8.63 15.65 7.92
N GLY A 104 9.39 14.90 7.15
CA GLY A 104 10.07 13.69 7.61
C GLY A 104 9.62 12.38 7.00
N ALA A 105 8.64 12.38 6.08
CA ALA A 105 8.28 11.17 5.35
C ALA A 105 9.47 10.65 4.52
N ARG A 106 9.63 9.33 4.49
CA ARG A 106 10.64 8.67 3.64
C ARG A 106 10.19 8.59 2.19
N GLY A 107 8.90 8.60 1.95
CA GLY A 107 8.33 8.44 0.63
C GLY A 107 6.84 8.11 0.67
N TRP A 108 6.37 7.49 -0.40
CA TRP A 108 4.96 7.26 -0.65
C TRP A 108 4.66 5.82 -1.08
N ARG A 109 3.58 5.26 -0.58
CA ARG A 109 2.90 4.10 -1.14
C ARG A 109 1.70 4.63 -1.92
N LEU A 110 1.58 4.26 -3.18
CA LEU A 110 0.51 4.71 -4.06
C LEU A 110 -0.62 3.69 -4.05
N ASP A 111 -1.77 4.14 -3.58
CA ASP A 111 -3.02 3.40 -3.63
C ASP A 111 -3.43 3.17 -5.08
N VAL A 112 -3.89 1.95 -5.40
CA VAL A 112 -4.36 1.53 -6.72
C VAL A 112 -3.52 2.12 -7.87
N ALA A 113 -2.23 1.81 -7.91
CA ALA A 113 -1.30 2.39 -8.88
C ALA A 113 -1.74 2.16 -10.34
N ASP A 114 -2.56 1.14 -10.60
CA ASP A 114 -3.12 0.83 -11.91
C ASP A 114 -4.11 1.90 -12.41
N GLU A 115 -4.72 2.65 -11.51
CA GLU A 115 -5.64 3.76 -11.84
C GLU A 115 -4.90 5.06 -12.21
N LEU A 116 -3.61 5.17 -11.83
CA LEU A 116 -2.84 6.38 -12.07
C LEU A 116 -2.26 6.39 -13.48
N PRO A 117 -2.46 7.47 -14.28
CA PRO A 117 -1.84 7.59 -15.60
C PRO A 117 -0.32 7.62 -15.54
N ASP A 118 0.35 7.09 -16.58
CA ASP A 118 1.81 7.08 -16.66
C ASP A 118 2.43 8.48 -16.56
N GLU A 119 1.80 9.48 -17.18
CA GLU A 119 2.28 10.87 -17.11
C GLU A 119 2.22 11.42 -15.68
N PHE A 120 1.17 11.09 -14.95
CA PHE A 120 1.05 11.47 -13.55
C PHE A 120 2.13 10.79 -12.69
N LEU A 121 2.38 9.48 -12.91
CA LEU A 121 3.45 8.74 -12.22
C LEU A 121 4.84 9.32 -12.52
N ASP A 122 5.10 9.76 -13.76
CA ASP A 122 6.35 10.42 -14.12
C ASP A 122 6.55 11.75 -13.37
N ASN A 123 5.50 12.56 -13.28
CA ASN A 123 5.53 13.82 -12.55
C ASN A 123 5.70 13.59 -11.03
N LEU A 124 5.02 12.58 -10.51
CA LEU A 124 5.13 12.16 -9.11
C LEU A 124 6.57 11.72 -8.78
N ASN A 125 7.16 10.87 -9.61
CA ASN A 125 8.55 10.44 -9.42
C ASN A 125 9.51 11.63 -9.40
N LYS A 126 9.41 12.53 -10.39
CA LYS A 126 10.24 13.75 -10.45
C LYS A 126 10.11 14.58 -9.18
N ALA A 127 8.88 14.78 -8.69
CA ALA A 127 8.62 15.58 -7.49
C ALA A 127 9.24 14.94 -6.23
N VAL A 128 9.08 13.62 -6.07
CA VAL A 128 9.63 12.89 -4.93
C VAL A 128 11.15 12.84 -4.98
N LYS A 129 11.73 12.50 -6.15
CA LYS A 129 13.19 12.39 -6.31
C LYS A 129 13.90 13.72 -6.26
N ALA A 130 13.24 14.83 -6.50
CA ALA A 130 13.78 16.17 -6.26
C ALA A 130 14.12 16.43 -4.77
N LYS A 131 13.49 15.69 -3.84
CA LYS A 131 13.78 15.77 -2.40
C LYS A 131 14.88 14.79 -1.93
N GLY A 132 15.39 13.97 -2.82
CA GLY A 132 16.50 13.05 -2.58
C GLY A 132 16.32 11.70 -3.26
N ASN A 133 17.42 11.16 -3.76
CA ASN A 133 17.42 9.83 -4.42
C ASN A 133 17.12 8.67 -3.45
N ASP A 134 17.22 8.93 -2.16
CA ASP A 134 16.92 8.01 -1.08
C ASP A 134 15.41 7.91 -0.78
N LYS A 135 14.61 8.81 -1.32
CA LYS A 135 13.15 8.77 -1.17
C LYS A 135 12.56 7.62 -1.97
N VAL A 136 11.52 6.99 -1.43
CA VAL A 136 10.95 5.77 -2.01
C VAL A 136 9.53 5.96 -2.50
N ILE A 137 9.19 5.26 -3.58
CA ILE A 137 7.86 5.22 -4.17
C ILE A 137 7.48 3.75 -4.37
N TYR A 138 6.50 3.29 -3.62
CA TYR A 138 5.89 1.97 -3.78
C TYR A 138 4.55 2.07 -4.49
N GLY A 139 4.25 1.14 -5.38
CA GLY A 139 2.92 1.01 -5.96
C GLY A 139 2.15 -0.16 -5.35
N GLU A 140 0.86 0.03 -5.14
CA GLU A 140 -0.05 -1.09 -4.98
C GLU A 140 -0.37 -1.66 -6.35
N VAL A 141 0.20 -2.84 -6.65
CA VAL A 141 -0.07 -3.64 -7.84
C VAL A 141 -0.25 -5.08 -7.38
N TRP A 142 -1.41 -5.66 -7.66
CA TRP A 142 -1.77 -6.97 -7.09
C TRP A 142 -1.16 -8.15 -7.84
N GLU A 143 -0.81 -7.96 -9.10
CA GLU A 143 -0.20 -8.98 -9.96
C GLU A 143 1.29 -8.70 -10.17
N ASP A 144 1.87 -9.40 -11.14
CA ASP A 144 3.25 -9.17 -11.57
C ASP A 144 3.39 -7.79 -12.24
N ALA A 145 4.02 -6.85 -11.52
CA ALA A 145 4.19 -5.47 -11.97
C ALA A 145 5.17 -5.31 -13.14
N SER A 146 5.99 -6.33 -13.43
CA SER A 146 6.97 -6.28 -14.51
C SER A 146 6.34 -6.37 -15.91
N ASN A 147 5.17 -7.01 -15.96
CA ASN A 147 4.45 -7.27 -17.21
C ASN A 147 2.98 -6.81 -17.17
N LYS A 148 2.62 -6.02 -16.19
CA LYS A 148 1.25 -5.56 -16.00
C LYS A 148 0.73 -4.79 -17.21
N GLU A 149 -0.48 -5.15 -17.60
CA GLU A 149 -1.31 -4.38 -18.52
C GLU A 149 -2.54 -3.88 -17.77
N SER A 150 -2.83 -2.60 -17.86
CA SER A 150 -3.98 -1.97 -17.24
C SER A 150 -4.64 -1.02 -18.22
N TYR A 151 -5.95 -1.12 -18.38
CA TYR A 151 -6.74 -0.33 -19.33
C TYR A 151 -6.21 -0.39 -20.77
N GLY A 152 -5.69 -1.56 -21.20
CA GLY A 152 -5.13 -1.79 -22.52
C GLY A 152 -3.75 -1.16 -22.76
N VAL A 153 -3.10 -0.67 -21.70
CA VAL A 153 -1.76 -0.08 -21.74
C VAL A 153 -0.77 -0.96 -20.97
N ARG A 154 0.32 -1.35 -21.63
CA ARG A 154 1.45 -2.00 -20.95
C ARG A 154 2.11 -1.01 -20.02
N ARG A 155 2.08 -1.31 -18.72
CA ARG A 155 2.62 -0.42 -17.69
C ARG A 155 4.14 -0.52 -17.62
N ARG A 156 4.79 0.60 -17.28
CA ARG A 156 6.25 0.71 -17.24
C ARG A 156 6.78 1.04 -15.83
N TYR A 157 6.09 0.55 -14.84
CA TYR A 157 6.32 0.83 -13.42
C TYR A 157 7.77 0.72 -12.97
N LEU A 158 8.46 -0.36 -13.39
CA LEU A 158 9.76 -0.76 -12.85
C LEU A 158 10.93 -0.56 -13.82
N ILE A 159 10.71 0.08 -14.96
CA ILE A 159 11.77 0.34 -15.94
C ILE A 159 12.50 1.68 -15.73
N GLY A 160 12.24 2.33 -14.62
CA GLY A 160 12.81 3.62 -14.23
C GLY A 160 11.86 4.80 -14.47
N GLY A 161 11.95 5.80 -13.62
CA GLY A 161 11.20 7.04 -13.74
C GLY A 161 9.77 7.03 -13.17
N GLN A 162 9.29 5.91 -12.59
CA GLN A 162 7.99 5.83 -11.94
C GLN A 162 8.10 5.28 -10.51
N LEU A 163 8.02 3.96 -10.31
CA LEU A 163 8.09 3.32 -9.00
C LEU A 163 9.49 2.79 -8.72
N ASP A 164 9.91 2.82 -7.47
CA ASP A 164 11.12 2.10 -7.04
C ASP A 164 10.83 0.61 -6.89
N SER A 165 9.65 0.28 -6.35
CA SER A 165 9.19 -1.08 -6.18
C SER A 165 7.67 -1.12 -5.95
N VAL A 166 7.14 -2.31 -5.64
CA VAL A 166 5.71 -2.55 -5.44
C VAL A 166 5.44 -3.38 -4.19
N MET A 167 4.18 -3.40 -3.77
CA MET A 167 3.67 -4.35 -2.80
C MET A 167 3.68 -5.76 -3.40
N ASN A 168 4.33 -6.71 -2.71
CA ASN A 168 4.62 -8.04 -3.27
C ASN A 168 3.47 -9.03 -3.01
N TYR A 169 2.32 -8.80 -3.63
CA TYR A 169 1.18 -9.72 -3.58
C TYR A 169 1.49 -11.12 -4.12
N PRO A 170 2.23 -11.27 -5.26
CA PRO A 170 2.61 -12.60 -5.73
C PRO A 170 3.37 -13.42 -4.68
N PHE A 171 4.31 -12.82 -3.97
CA PHE A 171 5.07 -13.48 -2.92
C PHE A 171 4.19 -13.94 -1.74
N LYS A 172 3.22 -13.11 -1.33
CA LYS A 172 2.25 -13.45 -0.30
C LYS A 172 1.52 -14.76 -0.64
N GLU A 173 1.02 -14.90 -1.87
CA GLU A 173 0.28 -16.10 -2.28
C GLU A 173 1.18 -17.32 -2.37
N VAL A 174 2.40 -17.18 -2.89
CA VAL A 174 3.39 -18.27 -2.94
C VAL A 174 3.64 -18.83 -1.54
N ILE A 175 3.83 -17.97 -0.55
CA ILE A 175 4.08 -18.38 0.83
C ILE A 175 2.84 -19.03 1.45
N ILE A 176 1.66 -18.45 1.29
CA ILE A 176 0.43 -19.01 1.84
C ILE A 176 0.19 -20.43 1.29
N ASN A 177 0.35 -20.62 -0.02
CA ASN A 177 0.18 -21.91 -0.66
C ASN A 177 1.20 -22.94 -0.15
N TYR A 178 2.46 -22.54 -0.01
CA TYR A 178 3.47 -23.42 0.57
C TYR A 178 3.10 -23.85 2.00
N CYS A 179 2.65 -22.93 2.82
CA CYS A 179 2.29 -23.23 4.21
C CYS A 179 1.04 -24.08 4.34
N LYS A 180 0.05 -23.88 3.49
CA LYS A 180 -1.22 -24.64 3.53
C LYS A 180 -1.08 -26.06 2.94
N TYR A 181 -0.34 -26.17 1.86
CA TYR A 181 -0.36 -27.38 1.01
C TYR A 181 1.00 -28.08 0.90
N GLY A 182 2.08 -27.50 1.42
CA GLY A 182 3.43 -28.05 1.32
C GLY A 182 3.99 -28.04 -0.11
N ASP A 183 3.44 -27.19 -0.98
CA ASP A 183 3.85 -27.09 -2.38
C ASP A 183 5.22 -26.42 -2.52
N SER A 184 6.27 -27.20 -2.31
CA SER A 184 7.67 -26.72 -2.39
C SER A 184 8.07 -26.36 -3.81
N LYS A 185 7.52 -27.04 -4.83
CA LYS A 185 7.82 -26.69 -6.22
C LYS A 185 7.17 -25.38 -6.63
N GLY A 186 5.90 -25.19 -6.31
CA GLY A 186 5.22 -23.91 -6.54
C GLY A 186 5.87 -22.75 -5.76
N PHE A 187 6.43 -23.03 -4.58
CA PHE A 187 7.21 -22.05 -3.82
C PHE A 187 8.49 -21.65 -4.55
N GLU A 188 9.29 -22.62 -5.00
CA GLU A 188 10.52 -22.39 -5.76
C GLU A 188 10.23 -21.65 -7.06
N ASP A 189 9.30 -22.16 -7.87
CA ASP A 189 8.93 -21.56 -9.16
C ASP A 189 8.42 -20.10 -8.97
N GLY A 190 7.61 -19.85 -7.95
CA GLY A 190 7.09 -18.50 -7.68
C GLY A 190 8.17 -17.51 -7.23
N ILE A 191 9.11 -17.94 -6.38
CA ILE A 191 10.24 -17.10 -5.98
C ILE A 191 11.14 -16.80 -7.18
N MET A 192 11.46 -17.82 -8.00
CA MET A 192 12.29 -17.63 -9.17
C MET A 192 11.62 -16.72 -10.19
N THR A 193 10.32 -16.86 -10.41
CA THR A 193 9.55 -15.95 -11.28
C THR A 193 9.71 -14.49 -10.84
N ILE A 194 9.57 -14.21 -9.55
CA ILE A 194 9.73 -12.84 -9.04
C ILE A 194 11.16 -12.33 -9.27
N LEU A 195 12.17 -13.15 -9.00
CA LEU A 195 13.57 -12.77 -9.15
C LEU A 195 13.99 -12.58 -10.62
N GLU A 196 13.39 -13.32 -11.54
CA GLU A 196 13.67 -13.23 -12.98
C GLU A 196 12.91 -12.10 -13.65
N HIS A 197 11.70 -11.81 -13.20
CA HIS A 197 10.84 -10.80 -13.82
C HIS A 197 11.15 -9.38 -13.37
N TYR A 198 11.55 -9.19 -12.12
CA TYR A 198 11.78 -7.84 -11.59
C TYR A 198 13.22 -7.38 -11.79
N PRO A 199 13.43 -6.11 -12.20
CA PRO A 199 14.77 -5.51 -12.15
C PRO A 199 15.34 -5.64 -10.74
N LYS A 200 16.61 -6.00 -10.65
CA LYS A 200 17.24 -6.28 -9.34
C LYS A 200 17.06 -5.15 -8.31
N PRO A 201 17.21 -3.86 -8.64
CA PRO A 201 16.96 -2.80 -7.65
C PRO A 201 15.54 -2.81 -7.10
N SER A 202 14.53 -3.10 -7.94
CA SER A 202 13.13 -3.19 -7.51
C SER A 202 12.86 -4.46 -6.72
N ALA A 203 13.46 -5.60 -7.13
CA ALA A 203 13.36 -6.87 -6.41
C ALA A 203 13.94 -6.77 -4.99
N ASP A 204 15.09 -6.07 -4.83
CA ASP A 204 15.75 -5.86 -3.54
C ASP A 204 14.93 -4.95 -2.59
N MET A 205 13.96 -4.21 -3.12
CA MET A 205 13.12 -3.26 -2.38
C MET A 205 11.66 -3.69 -2.26
N LEU A 206 11.29 -4.90 -2.68
CA LEU A 206 9.91 -5.37 -2.63
C LEU A 206 9.31 -5.25 -1.22
N MET A 207 8.09 -4.72 -1.16
CA MET A 207 7.32 -4.62 0.07
C MET A 207 6.67 -5.97 0.36
N ASN A 208 7.36 -6.82 1.13
CA ASN A 208 6.84 -8.13 1.50
C ASN A 208 5.89 -8.03 2.70
N PHE A 209 4.75 -8.70 2.60
CA PHE A 209 3.72 -8.76 3.64
C PHE A 209 2.96 -10.09 3.54
N LEU A 210 2.10 -10.36 4.52
CA LEU A 210 1.24 -11.56 4.56
C LEU A 210 -0.23 -11.26 4.47
N SER A 211 -0.62 -10.09 4.94
CA SER A 211 -1.96 -9.55 4.85
C SER A 211 -1.90 -8.03 4.91
N THR A 212 -2.91 -7.39 4.35
CA THR A 212 -3.12 -5.95 4.37
C THR A 212 -4.50 -5.65 4.93
N HIS A 213 -4.90 -4.38 4.94
CA HIS A 213 -6.26 -3.97 5.29
C HIS A 213 -7.29 -4.41 4.24
N ASP A 214 -6.86 -4.75 3.02
CA ASP A 214 -7.71 -5.18 1.89
C ASP A 214 -7.83 -6.69 1.77
N THR A 215 -7.01 -7.44 2.51
CA THR A 215 -6.99 -8.90 2.44
C THR A 215 -7.37 -9.52 3.79
N GLU A 216 -7.70 -10.80 3.74
CA GLU A 216 -7.98 -11.55 4.96
C GLU A 216 -6.77 -11.59 5.88
N ARG A 217 -7.03 -11.64 7.17
CA ARG A 217 -5.98 -11.83 8.16
C ARG A 217 -5.27 -13.15 7.92
N ILE A 218 -3.95 -13.13 8.01
CA ILE A 218 -3.15 -14.32 7.75
C ILE A 218 -3.55 -15.53 8.60
N LEU A 219 -3.92 -15.33 9.86
CA LEU A 219 -4.37 -16.42 10.72
C LEU A 219 -5.67 -17.07 10.23
N THR A 220 -6.61 -16.26 9.72
CA THR A 220 -7.85 -16.74 9.11
C THR A 220 -7.53 -17.51 7.81
N ARG A 221 -6.67 -16.94 6.97
CA ARG A 221 -6.27 -17.55 5.69
C ARG A 221 -5.59 -18.91 5.87
N LEU A 222 -4.76 -19.05 6.90
CA LEU A 222 -4.06 -20.29 7.24
C LEU A 222 -4.95 -21.32 7.95
N ALA A 223 -6.08 -20.94 8.50
CA ALA A 223 -7.01 -21.87 9.16
C ALA A 223 -7.62 -22.92 8.22
N GLY A 224 -7.43 -22.77 6.92
CA GLY A 224 -7.83 -23.76 5.91
C GLY A 224 -9.23 -23.56 5.36
N GLU A 225 -10.09 -22.79 6.02
CA GLU A 225 -11.41 -22.44 5.48
C GLU A 225 -11.26 -21.37 4.39
N ASP A 226 -12.04 -21.50 3.32
CA ASP A 226 -12.12 -20.47 2.30
C ASP A 226 -12.98 -19.31 2.82
N VAL A 227 -12.43 -18.10 2.80
CA VAL A 227 -13.11 -16.92 3.33
C VAL A 227 -14.29 -16.51 2.44
N GLY A 228 -14.19 -16.72 1.13
CA GLY A 228 -15.23 -16.39 0.18
C GLY A 228 -15.76 -14.96 0.36
N TRP A 229 -17.09 -14.83 0.47
CA TRP A 229 -17.80 -13.57 0.67
C TRP A 229 -18.15 -13.28 2.13
N HIS A 230 -17.55 -13.98 3.07
CA HIS A 230 -17.81 -13.80 4.49
C HIS A 230 -17.31 -12.45 5.01
N ASP A 231 -18.08 -11.87 5.93
CA ASP A 231 -17.76 -10.59 6.54
C ASP A 231 -16.61 -10.66 7.57
N ARG A 232 -16.23 -9.52 8.08
CA ARG A 232 -15.13 -9.40 9.04
C ARG A 232 -15.45 -10.05 10.40
N GLU A 233 -16.72 -10.10 10.78
CA GLU A 233 -17.15 -10.75 12.05
C GLU A 233 -16.94 -12.25 11.93
N TRP A 234 -17.39 -12.86 10.84
CA TRP A 234 -17.15 -14.27 10.55
C TRP A 234 -15.65 -14.59 10.50
N GLN A 235 -14.85 -13.75 9.86
CA GLN A 235 -13.39 -13.91 9.78
C GLN A 235 -12.72 -13.80 11.16
N ALA A 236 -13.23 -12.93 12.04
CA ALA A 236 -12.66 -12.72 13.36
C ALA A 236 -12.87 -13.92 14.31
N GLU A 237 -13.86 -14.75 14.04
CA GLU A 237 -14.13 -15.97 14.81
C GLU A 237 -13.33 -17.18 14.31
N ARG A 238 -12.69 -17.05 13.13
CA ARG A 238 -11.94 -18.13 12.49
C ARG A 238 -10.45 -17.83 12.51
N TYR A 239 -9.75 -18.59 13.31
CA TYR A 239 -8.30 -18.52 13.43
C TYR A 239 -7.72 -19.91 13.67
N LEU A 240 -6.43 -20.02 13.45
CA LEU A 240 -5.69 -21.27 13.60
C LEU A 240 -6.01 -21.98 14.92
N SER A 241 -6.32 -23.27 14.83
CA SER A 241 -6.27 -24.15 16.00
C SER A 241 -4.84 -24.22 16.55
N PRO A 242 -4.66 -24.61 17.84
CA PRO A 242 -3.33 -24.75 18.43
C PRO A 242 -2.38 -25.67 17.63
N GLU A 243 -2.90 -26.65 16.93
CA GLU A 243 -2.13 -27.59 16.10
C GLU A 243 -1.69 -26.92 14.78
N GLN A 244 -2.53 -26.08 14.20
CA GLN A 244 -2.21 -25.26 13.02
C GLN A 244 -1.24 -24.13 13.33
N TYR A 245 -1.09 -23.76 14.59
CA TYR A 245 -0.14 -22.74 15.05
C TYR A 245 1.32 -23.15 14.77
N VAL A 246 1.62 -24.43 14.78
CA VAL A 246 2.94 -24.96 14.44
C VAL A 246 3.30 -24.65 12.99
N TYR A 247 2.35 -24.78 12.08
CA TYR A 247 2.54 -24.41 10.67
C TYR A 247 2.74 -22.88 10.51
N GLY A 248 2.03 -22.07 11.27
CA GLY A 248 2.21 -20.61 11.31
C GLY A 248 3.61 -20.19 11.78
N LEU A 249 4.22 -20.93 12.72
CA LEU A 249 5.59 -20.68 13.20
C LEU A 249 6.63 -21.05 12.15
N HIS A 250 6.47 -22.15 11.44
CA HIS A 250 7.34 -22.50 10.30
C HIS A 250 7.24 -21.46 9.19
N PHE A 251 6.06 -20.94 8.97
CA PHE A 251 5.79 -19.86 8.02
C PHE A 251 6.51 -18.56 8.42
N LEU A 252 6.39 -18.12 9.66
CA LEU A 252 7.12 -16.95 10.15
C LEU A 252 8.65 -17.15 10.03
N SER A 253 9.13 -18.37 10.19
CA SER A 253 10.53 -18.71 10.00
C SER A 253 10.94 -18.65 8.53
N ALA A 254 10.11 -19.13 7.60
CA ALA A 254 10.37 -19.06 6.16
C ALA A 254 10.37 -17.59 5.67
N LEU A 255 9.42 -16.78 6.14
CA LEU A 255 9.39 -15.34 5.87
C LEU A 255 10.62 -14.64 6.42
N TRP A 256 11.04 -15.02 7.60
CA TRP A 256 12.25 -14.54 8.22
C TRP A 256 13.46 -14.83 7.35
N TYR A 257 13.59 -16.06 6.87
CA TYR A 257 14.70 -16.49 6.02
C TYR A 257 14.71 -15.76 4.68
N CYS A 258 13.57 -15.62 4.04
CA CYS A 258 13.43 -14.89 2.76
C CYS A 258 13.69 -13.38 2.91
N ASN A 259 13.26 -12.75 4.00
CA ASN A 259 13.56 -11.33 4.28
C ASN A 259 15.04 -11.08 4.64
N PHE A 260 15.74 -12.10 5.10
CA PHE A 260 17.18 -11.98 5.46
C PHE A 260 18.08 -12.11 4.23
N SER A 261 17.67 -12.89 3.24
CA SER A 261 18.41 -13.10 1.99
C SER A 261 18.25 -11.96 0.99
N CYS A 262 17.10 -11.31 1.00
CA CYS A 262 16.85 -10.07 0.29
C CYS A 262 17.03 -8.92 1.28
N ARG A 263 17.89 -7.97 1.01
CA ARG A 263 18.02 -6.71 1.80
C ARG A 263 16.75 -5.84 1.67
N ALA A 264 15.59 -6.47 1.53
CA ALA A 264 14.31 -5.81 1.40
C ALA A 264 14.02 -4.96 2.63
N TYR A 265 13.62 -3.73 2.40
CA TYR A 265 13.11 -2.85 3.44
C TYR A 265 11.94 -3.52 4.16
N ARG A 266 12.04 -3.57 5.48
CA ARG A 266 10.97 -4.13 6.31
C ARG A 266 9.81 -3.15 6.32
N VAL A 267 8.71 -3.54 5.74
CA VAL A 267 7.47 -2.79 5.83
C VAL A 267 6.48 -3.53 6.71
N SER A 268 6.03 -2.83 7.62
CA SER A 268 5.17 -2.92 8.75
C SER A 268 3.80 -3.61 8.55
N ILE A 269 3.30 -4.24 9.31
CA ILE A 269 3.09 -4.64 10.67
C ILE A 269 1.74 -4.22 11.26
N THR A 270 0.93 -3.42 10.64
CA THR A 270 -0.41 -3.18 11.16
C THR A 270 -1.24 -4.48 11.20
N ALA A 271 -0.98 -5.38 10.28
CA ALA A 271 -1.61 -6.70 10.24
C ALA A 271 -1.02 -7.73 11.22
N MET A 272 0.17 -7.50 11.78
CA MET A 272 0.80 -8.41 12.74
C MET A 272 0.49 -8.11 14.22
N LYS A 273 -0.06 -6.93 14.56
CA LYS A 273 -0.38 -6.59 15.95
C LYS A 273 -1.21 -7.64 16.70
N PRO A 274 -2.23 -8.26 16.12
CA PRO A 274 -2.97 -9.34 16.79
C PRO A 274 -2.11 -10.58 17.01
N VAL A 275 -1.29 -10.96 16.03
CA VAL A 275 -0.41 -12.15 16.14
C VAL A 275 0.59 -11.98 17.28
N LEU A 276 1.23 -10.82 17.37
CA LEU A 276 2.19 -10.53 18.42
C LEU A 276 1.54 -10.38 19.80
N ARG A 277 0.31 -9.91 19.87
CA ARG A 277 -0.45 -9.82 21.12
C ARG A 277 -0.79 -11.20 21.68
N ASP A 278 -1.19 -12.12 20.81
CA ASP A 278 -1.47 -13.52 21.18
C ASP A 278 -0.21 -14.29 21.55
N ILE A 279 0.90 -14.08 20.85
CA ILE A 279 2.20 -14.67 21.22
C ILE A 279 2.67 -14.14 22.57
N ARG A 280 2.49 -12.85 22.88
CA ARG A 280 2.86 -12.27 24.18
C ARG A 280 2.10 -12.87 25.36
N THR A 281 0.89 -13.30 25.15
CA THR A 281 0.06 -13.87 26.23
C THR A 281 0.29 -15.35 26.48
N ARG A 282 1.00 -16.06 25.59
CA ARG A 282 1.09 -17.54 25.66
C ARG A 282 2.50 -18.14 25.56
N SER A 283 3.56 -17.39 25.33
CA SER A 283 4.90 -17.97 25.25
C SER A 283 5.98 -17.13 25.89
N THR A 284 6.79 -17.86 26.58
CA THR A 284 7.99 -17.57 27.35
C THR A 284 8.94 -16.52 26.80
N ASP A 285 9.51 -15.73 27.72
CA ASP A 285 10.50 -14.65 27.55
C ASP A 285 11.69 -14.89 26.61
N ALA A 286 11.98 -16.12 26.23
CA ALA A 286 13.13 -16.46 25.40
C ALA A 286 12.98 -16.06 23.92
N VAL A 287 11.76 -16.19 23.36
CA VAL A 287 11.48 -15.81 21.97
C VAL A 287 11.45 -14.28 21.82
N ILE A 288 11.04 -13.58 22.88
CA ILE A 288 10.91 -12.11 22.90
C ILE A 288 12.28 -11.42 22.95
N ARG A 289 13.31 -12.01 23.57
CA ARG A 289 14.66 -11.42 23.64
C ARG A 289 15.37 -11.39 22.28
N GLY A 290 15.15 -12.38 21.44
CA GLY A 290 15.61 -12.38 20.06
C GLY A 290 14.88 -11.37 19.18
N ALA A 291 13.58 -11.21 19.39
CA ALA A 291 12.71 -10.31 18.64
C ALA A 291 12.96 -8.81 18.96
N LYS A 292 13.34 -8.46 20.19
CA LYS A 292 13.58 -7.07 20.60
C LYS A 292 14.71 -6.36 19.85
N LYS A 293 15.64 -7.08 19.25
CA LYS A 293 16.71 -6.51 18.41
C LYS A 293 16.32 -6.38 16.93
N ILE A 294 15.12 -6.82 16.55
CA ILE A 294 14.73 -7.02 15.16
C ILE A 294 13.44 -6.27 14.81
N TRP A 295 12.72 -5.78 15.82
CA TRP A 295 11.37 -5.24 15.71
C TRP A 295 11.28 -3.81 16.25
N ILE A 296 12.11 -2.94 15.77
CA ILE A 296 11.85 -1.50 15.87
C ILE A 296 12.28 -0.87 14.56
#